data_7c41d665c25d0c35d295e32a1921e72c
#
_entry.id   7c41d665c25d0c35d295e32a1921e72c
#
_cell.length_a   1.000
_cell.length_b   1.000
_cell.length_c   1.000
_cell.angle_alpha   90.00
_cell.angle_beta   90.00
_cell.angle_gamma   90.00
#
_symmetry.space_group_name_H-M   'P 1'
#
loop_
_entity.id
_entity.type
_entity.pdbx_description
1 polymer ?
#
loop_
_entity_poly.entity_id
_entity_poly.type
_entity_poly.pdbx_seq_one_letter_code
_entity_poly.pdbx_strand_id
1 'polypeptide(L)'
;GVIVGLARLSNNWLIKRLAGLWIETLRNVPLLVQMIFYFAVLTALPRVSLESGPINGWFHISNKGISMPRVFISDGFYQWITVVPVGCIAAHFIRKQRLRKQDLTGEDTRSVSWAFLTICVFAVIGIFVHPVFSFIGEIFAGLATLFETIPTSLVKILLSAILIFLAARWIRNFFTSRRSATGHLSLIDDDIFRMVFVGTGALIAIILLISWTGISSWILNSGRDLFHMLEAKFEVDGAARPFDAMKPDIVKPGKFANYGTSGLTMTPGFAAVFFGVVFYTSAFVAEIIRGGILAVPKGQIEAANAVGLNRGQSLRHIVLPQAIRIILPPMGNQYLNLTKNTSLAIAVGYSDIVQVGQTVYNQTGKSLPVMAIWMLFYLACSLTISVVVNYYNVRMKIVER
;
A
#
# COMPACT_ATOMS: atom_id res chain seq x y z
N GLY A 1 18.96 -6.18 -1.80
CA GLY A 1 19.99 -5.12 -1.86
C GLY A 1 20.47 -4.71 -0.48
N VAL A 2 19.58 -4.34 0.46
CA VAL A 2 19.97 -3.88 1.81
C VAL A 2 20.83 -4.92 2.55
N ILE A 3 20.34 -6.15 2.61
CA ILE A 3 21.03 -7.25 3.30
C ILE A 3 22.43 -7.48 2.69
N VAL A 4 22.52 -7.52 1.36
CA VAL A 4 23.79 -7.74 0.65
C VAL A 4 24.75 -6.55 0.85
N GLY A 5 24.25 -5.31 0.83
CA GLY A 5 25.04 -4.12 1.11
C GLY A 5 25.62 -4.08 2.52
N LEU A 6 24.83 -4.45 3.52
CA LEU A 6 25.28 -4.59 4.91
C LEU A 6 26.26 -5.77 5.08
N ALA A 7 26.00 -6.90 4.42
CA ALA A 7 26.90 -8.06 4.42
C ALA A 7 28.28 -7.70 3.83
N ARG A 8 28.34 -6.85 2.81
CA ARG A 8 29.60 -6.35 2.23
C ARG A 8 30.42 -5.49 3.21
N LEU A 9 29.77 -4.86 4.20
CA LEU A 9 30.42 -4.08 5.26
C LEU A 9 30.82 -4.93 6.48
N SER A 10 30.49 -6.23 6.49
CA SER A 10 30.80 -7.12 7.60
C SER A 10 32.31 -7.26 7.83
N ASN A 11 32.69 -7.38 9.10
CA ASN A 11 34.07 -7.72 9.49
C ASN A 11 34.40 -9.20 9.23
N ASN A 12 33.39 -10.06 9.03
CA ASN A 12 33.57 -11.46 8.69
C ASN A 12 34.03 -11.58 7.23
N TRP A 13 35.23 -12.15 7.02
CA TRP A 13 35.82 -12.29 5.70
C TRP A 13 34.93 -13.06 4.72
N LEU A 14 34.32 -14.16 5.18
CA LEU A 14 33.50 -15.02 4.32
C LEU A 14 32.25 -14.30 3.84
N ILE A 15 31.51 -13.67 4.77
CA ILE A 15 30.30 -12.91 4.45
C ILE A 15 30.60 -11.76 3.47
N LYS A 16 31.69 -11.03 3.73
CA LYS A 16 32.15 -9.94 2.87
C LYS A 16 32.51 -10.45 1.47
N ARG A 17 33.18 -11.60 1.37
CA ARG A 17 33.60 -12.20 0.08
C ARG A 17 32.41 -12.69 -0.72
N LEU A 18 31.46 -13.39 -0.08
CA LEU A 18 30.23 -13.86 -0.72
C LEU A 18 29.35 -12.70 -1.22
N ALA A 19 29.17 -11.68 -0.40
CA ALA A 19 28.46 -10.48 -0.81
C ALA A 19 29.14 -9.76 -1.97
N GLY A 20 30.49 -9.75 -1.97
CA GLY A 20 31.27 -9.21 -3.08
C GLY A 20 31.06 -9.98 -4.38
N LEU A 21 31.17 -11.30 -4.33
CA LEU A 21 30.96 -12.16 -5.48
C LEU A 21 29.55 -11.95 -6.07
N TRP A 22 28.52 -11.90 -5.21
CA TRP A 22 27.14 -11.62 -5.62
C TRP A 22 27.02 -10.30 -6.38
N ILE A 23 27.55 -9.22 -5.82
CA ILE A 23 27.48 -7.90 -6.42
C ILE A 23 28.23 -7.86 -7.74
N GLU A 24 29.46 -8.35 -7.78
CA GLU A 24 30.31 -8.29 -8.97
C GLU A 24 29.75 -9.13 -10.12
N THR A 25 29.26 -10.35 -9.83
CA THR A 25 28.66 -11.21 -10.85
C THR A 25 27.40 -10.59 -11.45
N LEU A 26 26.48 -10.14 -10.62
CA LEU A 26 25.18 -9.65 -11.11
C LEU A 26 25.26 -8.28 -11.79
N ARG A 27 26.21 -7.42 -11.41
CA ARG A 27 26.43 -6.13 -12.07
C ARG A 27 27.09 -6.25 -13.43
N ASN A 28 27.96 -7.24 -13.60
CA ASN A 28 28.75 -7.37 -14.82
C ASN A 28 28.02 -8.18 -15.92
N VAL A 29 26.92 -8.85 -15.59
CA VAL A 29 26.10 -9.56 -16.57
C VAL A 29 24.87 -8.68 -16.94
N PRO A 30 24.61 -8.42 -18.23
CA PRO A 30 23.43 -7.67 -18.66
C PRO A 30 22.13 -8.29 -18.15
N LEU A 31 21.17 -7.45 -17.72
CA LEU A 31 19.90 -7.92 -17.17
C LEU A 31 19.13 -8.82 -18.14
N LEU A 32 19.11 -8.48 -19.43
CA LEU A 32 18.46 -9.28 -20.47
C LEU A 32 18.99 -10.72 -20.51
N VAL A 33 20.32 -10.88 -20.42
CA VAL A 33 20.98 -12.20 -20.43
C VAL A 33 20.58 -12.98 -19.17
N GLN A 34 20.52 -12.33 -18.02
CA GLN A 34 20.06 -12.96 -16.78
C GLN A 34 18.61 -13.44 -16.90
N MET A 35 17.71 -12.63 -17.45
CA MET A 35 16.31 -13.03 -17.65
C MET A 35 16.20 -14.25 -18.58
N ILE A 36 16.89 -14.24 -19.72
CA ILE A 36 16.90 -15.37 -20.66
C ILE A 36 17.47 -16.62 -20.00
N PHE A 37 18.53 -16.48 -19.22
CA PHE A 37 19.13 -17.61 -18.48
C PHE A 37 18.13 -18.21 -17.47
N TYR A 38 17.47 -17.39 -16.63
CA TYR A 38 16.48 -17.89 -15.68
C TYR A 38 15.28 -18.53 -16.37
N PHE A 39 14.85 -17.97 -17.49
CA PHE A 39 13.77 -18.55 -18.30
C PHE A 39 14.18 -19.93 -18.86
N ALA A 40 15.38 -20.04 -19.41
CA ALA A 40 15.90 -21.30 -19.95
C ALA A 40 16.03 -22.37 -18.84
N VAL A 41 16.56 -22.00 -17.66
CA VAL A 41 16.63 -22.90 -16.51
C VAL A 41 15.27 -23.39 -16.07
N LEU A 42 14.28 -22.48 -15.94
CA LEU A 42 12.94 -22.85 -15.50
C LEU A 42 12.22 -23.75 -16.53
N THR A 43 12.36 -23.48 -17.82
CA THR A 43 11.73 -24.27 -18.86
C THR A 43 12.39 -25.64 -19.08
N ALA A 44 13.66 -25.79 -18.69
CA ALA A 44 14.40 -27.06 -18.71
C ALA A 44 14.04 -27.98 -17.53
N LEU A 45 13.31 -27.50 -16.52
CA LEU A 45 12.88 -28.32 -15.39
C LEU A 45 11.94 -29.46 -15.79
N PRO A 46 11.83 -30.52 -14.97
CA PRO A 46 10.89 -31.61 -15.21
C PRO A 46 9.44 -31.11 -15.39
N ARG A 47 8.66 -31.88 -16.14
CA ARG A 47 7.24 -31.60 -16.34
C ARG A 47 6.47 -31.78 -15.03
N VAL A 48 5.35 -31.08 -14.91
CA VAL A 48 4.41 -31.26 -13.80
C VAL A 48 3.95 -32.71 -13.77
N SER A 49 4.10 -33.40 -12.63
CA SER A 49 3.57 -34.73 -12.40
C SER A 49 2.55 -34.71 -11.25
N LEU A 50 1.57 -35.61 -11.29
CA LEU A 50 0.56 -35.75 -10.22
C LEU A 50 1.16 -36.23 -8.90
N GLU A 51 2.31 -36.92 -8.93
CA GLU A 51 2.88 -37.61 -7.80
C GLU A 51 3.97 -36.83 -7.04
N SER A 52 4.50 -35.78 -7.62
CA SER A 52 5.66 -35.10 -7.06
C SER A 52 5.43 -33.62 -6.80
N GLY A 53 5.03 -33.30 -5.59
CA GLY A 53 5.26 -31.99 -5.03
C GLY A 53 6.52 -32.01 -4.16
N PRO A 54 7.53 -31.13 -4.34
CA PRO A 54 8.77 -31.20 -3.59
C PRO A 54 8.63 -30.95 -2.09
N ILE A 55 7.53 -30.37 -1.63
CA ILE A 55 7.30 -30.08 -0.21
C ILE A 55 5.81 -30.31 0.12
N ASN A 56 5.42 -31.54 0.41
CA ASN A 56 4.08 -31.92 0.89
C ASN A 56 2.87 -31.28 0.16
N GLY A 57 3.01 -31.02 -1.13
CA GLY A 57 1.96 -30.38 -1.92
C GLY A 57 1.78 -28.87 -1.71
N TRP A 58 2.66 -28.22 -0.92
CA TRP A 58 2.61 -26.78 -0.70
C TRP A 58 3.36 -25.97 -1.76
N PHE A 59 4.47 -26.52 -2.28
CA PHE A 59 5.28 -25.87 -3.30
C PHE A 59 5.56 -26.84 -4.44
N HIS A 60 5.34 -26.40 -5.66
CA HIS A 60 5.66 -27.16 -6.86
C HIS A 60 6.55 -26.33 -7.76
N ILE A 61 7.63 -26.92 -8.26
CA ILE A 61 8.55 -26.29 -9.21
C ILE A 61 8.66 -27.21 -10.41
N SER A 62 8.39 -26.68 -11.60
CA SER A 62 8.42 -27.45 -12.85
C SER A 62 8.69 -26.54 -14.05
N ASN A 63 8.70 -27.13 -15.23
CA ASN A 63 8.80 -26.39 -16.48
C ASN A 63 7.61 -25.43 -16.75
N LYS A 64 6.53 -25.53 -15.97
CA LYS A 64 5.39 -24.60 -15.99
C LYS A 64 5.55 -23.45 -15.01
N GLY A 65 6.68 -23.39 -14.30
CA GLY A 65 7.01 -22.37 -13.34
C GLY A 65 6.92 -22.83 -11.89
N ILE A 66 6.65 -21.91 -10.99
CA ILE A 66 6.62 -22.13 -9.54
C ILE A 66 5.17 -21.93 -9.08
N SER A 67 4.58 -22.95 -8.46
CA SER A 67 3.27 -22.84 -7.83
C SER A 67 3.42 -22.94 -6.32
N MET A 68 2.79 -21.97 -5.62
CA MET A 68 2.86 -21.83 -4.18
C MET A 68 1.47 -21.62 -3.58
N PRO A 69 1.31 -21.76 -2.25
CA PRO A 69 0.04 -21.53 -1.61
C PRO A 69 -0.47 -20.12 -1.91
N ARG A 70 -1.75 -20.01 -2.22
CA ARG A 70 -2.44 -18.73 -2.32
C ARG A 70 -3.03 -18.40 -0.98
N VAL A 71 -2.50 -17.34 -0.36
CA VAL A 71 -3.09 -16.75 0.84
C VAL A 71 -4.14 -15.74 0.41
N PHE A 72 -5.32 -15.82 0.95
CA PHE A 72 -6.42 -14.90 0.67
C PHE A 72 -7.11 -14.47 1.96
N ILE A 73 -7.81 -13.37 1.85
CA ILE A 73 -8.60 -12.82 2.95
C ILE A 73 -9.85 -13.68 3.12
N SER A 74 -10.06 -14.21 4.32
CA SER A 74 -11.27 -14.94 4.69
C SER A 74 -12.32 -14.02 5.30
N ASP A 75 -13.49 -14.54 5.57
CA ASP A 75 -14.62 -13.78 6.12
C ASP A 75 -14.31 -13.12 7.47
N GLY A 76 -13.45 -13.73 8.28
CA GLY A 76 -12.99 -13.17 9.57
C GLY A 76 -12.01 -12.00 9.48
N PHE A 77 -11.53 -11.65 8.28
CA PHE A 77 -10.51 -10.59 8.13
C PHE A 77 -11.03 -9.22 8.57
N TYR A 78 -12.25 -8.87 8.21
CA TYR A 78 -12.82 -7.56 8.51
C TYR A 78 -12.99 -7.34 10.03
N GLN A 79 -13.35 -8.40 10.75
CA GLN A 79 -13.40 -8.38 12.22
C GLN A 79 -12.00 -8.18 12.78
N TRP A 80 -11.04 -8.99 12.33
CA TRP A 80 -9.66 -8.93 12.75
C TRP A 80 -9.03 -7.57 12.48
N ILE A 81 -9.22 -7.01 11.29
CA ILE A 81 -8.61 -5.72 10.93
C ILE A 81 -9.14 -4.56 11.77
N THR A 82 -10.35 -4.61 12.32
CA THR A 82 -10.88 -3.57 13.20
C THR A 82 -10.25 -3.60 14.60
N VAL A 83 -9.81 -4.77 15.07
CA VAL A 83 -9.15 -4.94 16.37
C VAL A 83 -7.69 -4.48 16.33
N VAL A 84 -7.00 -4.63 15.20
CA VAL A 84 -5.59 -4.25 15.06
C VAL A 84 -5.33 -2.75 15.30
N PRO A 85 -6.09 -1.79 14.74
CA PRO A 85 -5.96 -0.37 15.06
C PRO A 85 -6.18 -0.05 16.54
N VAL A 86 -7.11 -0.73 17.20
CA VAL A 86 -7.32 -0.59 18.66
C VAL A 86 -6.05 -1.03 19.40
N GLY A 87 -5.44 -2.13 18.99
CA GLY A 87 -4.14 -2.58 19.48
C GLY A 87 -3.02 -1.57 19.23
N CYS A 88 -2.98 -0.92 18.08
CA CYS A 88 -2.00 0.14 17.78
C CYS A 88 -2.19 1.37 18.69
N ILE A 89 -3.43 1.78 18.94
CA ILE A 89 -3.75 2.88 19.85
C ILE A 89 -3.31 2.52 21.28
N ALA A 90 -3.67 1.34 21.77
CA ALA A 90 -3.25 0.83 23.09
C ALA A 90 -1.71 0.77 23.21
N ALA A 91 -1.04 0.27 22.18
CA ALA A 91 0.42 0.21 22.10
C ALA A 91 1.06 1.61 22.15
N HIS A 92 0.45 2.61 21.49
CA HIS A 92 0.90 4.00 21.57
C HIS A 92 0.84 4.53 23.01
N PHE A 93 -0.26 4.32 23.72
CA PHE A 93 -0.41 4.74 25.11
C PHE A 93 0.58 4.02 26.03
N ILE A 94 0.75 2.70 25.91
CA ILE A 94 1.70 1.92 26.69
C ILE A 94 3.14 2.41 26.45
N ARG A 95 3.50 2.64 25.18
CA ARG A 95 4.79 3.20 24.81
C ARG A 95 5.02 4.56 25.46
N LYS A 96 4.02 5.46 25.39
CA LYS A 96 4.09 6.80 25.98
C LYS A 96 4.27 6.74 27.51
N GLN A 97 3.53 5.88 28.20
CA GLN A 97 3.69 5.68 29.66
C GLN A 97 5.08 5.16 30.01
N ARG A 98 5.59 4.17 29.25
CA ARG A 98 6.91 3.59 29.50
C ARG A 98 8.04 4.56 29.20
N LEU A 99 7.92 5.39 28.18
CA LEU A 99 8.88 6.48 27.92
C LEU A 99 8.91 7.49 29.07
N ARG A 100 7.74 7.92 29.55
CA ARG A 100 7.68 8.81 30.74
C ARG A 100 8.32 8.19 31.97
N LYS A 101 8.11 6.87 32.19
CA LYS A 101 8.77 6.17 33.30
C LYS A 101 10.28 6.12 33.09
N GLN A 102 10.76 5.88 31.88
CA GLN A 102 12.18 5.91 31.53
C GLN A 102 12.81 7.29 31.79
N ASP A 103 12.10 8.37 31.41
CA ASP A 103 12.54 9.74 31.62
C ASP A 103 12.67 10.09 33.14
N LEU A 104 11.79 9.49 33.96
CA LEU A 104 11.78 9.72 35.42
C LEU A 104 12.77 8.84 36.17
N THR A 105 12.99 7.60 35.77
CA THR A 105 13.80 6.61 36.51
C THR A 105 15.19 6.40 35.92
N GLY A 106 15.43 6.81 34.66
CA GLY A 106 16.68 6.54 33.94
C GLY A 106 16.86 5.08 33.49
N GLU A 107 15.92 4.19 33.85
CA GLU A 107 15.98 2.76 33.47
C GLU A 107 15.43 2.51 32.09
N ASP A 108 16.04 1.61 31.30
CA ASP A 108 15.50 1.19 30.00
C ASP A 108 14.23 0.35 30.17
N THR A 109 13.09 0.95 29.91
CA THR A 109 11.76 0.33 30.08
C THR A 109 11.35 -0.56 28.89
N ARG A 110 12.22 -0.78 27.89
CA ARG A 110 11.91 -1.56 26.66
C ARG A 110 10.58 -1.16 26.02
N SER A 111 10.32 0.14 25.95
CA SER A 111 9.03 0.71 25.53
C SER A 111 8.56 0.22 24.13
N VAL A 112 9.48 0.00 23.21
CA VAL A 112 9.19 -0.50 21.85
C VAL A 112 8.77 -1.98 21.88
N SER A 113 9.46 -2.81 22.66
CA SER A 113 9.14 -4.24 22.80
C SER A 113 7.76 -4.46 23.39
N TRP A 114 7.38 -3.65 24.39
CA TRP A 114 6.05 -3.72 24.99
C TRP A 114 4.96 -3.21 24.05
N ALA A 115 5.22 -2.18 23.26
CA ALA A 115 4.28 -1.72 22.23
C ALA A 115 4.05 -2.80 21.19
N PHE A 116 5.11 -3.44 20.71
CA PHE A 116 5.02 -4.54 19.76
C PHE A 116 4.24 -5.74 20.34
N LEU A 117 4.56 -6.14 21.59
CA LEU A 117 3.84 -7.21 22.29
C LEU A 117 2.34 -6.90 22.39
N THR A 118 1.99 -5.64 22.70
CA THR A 118 0.58 -5.22 22.77
C THR A 118 -0.12 -5.40 21.43
N ILE A 119 0.50 -4.98 20.33
CA ILE A 119 -0.08 -5.18 18.99
C ILE A 119 -0.28 -6.68 18.69
N CYS A 120 0.72 -7.52 19.01
CA CYS A 120 0.62 -8.97 18.82
C CYS A 120 -0.53 -9.58 19.66
N VAL A 121 -0.68 -9.15 20.91
CA VAL A 121 -1.76 -9.62 21.78
C VAL A 121 -3.13 -9.25 21.20
N PHE A 122 -3.32 -8.01 20.76
CA PHE A 122 -4.56 -7.58 20.12
C PHE A 122 -4.82 -8.30 18.79
N ALA A 123 -3.79 -8.56 17.99
CA ALA A 123 -3.91 -9.34 16.77
C ALA A 123 -4.37 -10.79 17.05
N VAL A 124 -3.89 -11.40 18.13
CA VAL A 124 -4.33 -12.74 18.56
C VAL A 124 -5.75 -12.70 19.12
N ILE A 125 -6.06 -11.73 19.99
CA ILE A 125 -7.42 -11.55 20.54
C ILE A 125 -8.43 -11.35 19.40
N GLY A 126 -8.08 -10.59 18.36
CA GLY A 126 -8.93 -10.33 17.21
C GLY A 126 -9.42 -11.60 16.48
N ILE A 127 -8.69 -12.72 16.57
CA ILE A 127 -9.09 -14.00 15.99
C ILE A 127 -10.30 -14.62 16.75
N PHE A 128 -10.46 -14.29 18.03
CA PHE A 128 -11.48 -14.89 18.89
C PHE A 128 -12.67 -13.98 19.21
N VAL A 129 -12.68 -12.76 18.67
CA VAL A 129 -13.70 -11.74 19.00
C VAL A 129 -14.94 -11.83 18.09
N HIS A 130 -15.02 -12.83 17.22
CA HIS A 130 -16.13 -13.01 16.28
C HIS A 130 -17.55 -12.97 16.89
N PRO A 131 -17.83 -13.49 18.11
CA PRO A 131 -19.19 -13.40 18.68
C PRO A 131 -19.63 -11.95 18.97
N VAL A 132 -18.69 -11.06 19.32
CA VAL A 132 -18.97 -9.64 19.52
C VAL A 132 -19.29 -8.94 18.20
N PHE A 133 -18.58 -9.30 17.15
CA PHE A 133 -18.81 -8.72 15.84
C PHE A 133 -20.07 -9.25 15.16
N SER A 134 -20.44 -10.49 15.38
CA SER A 134 -21.71 -11.06 14.92
C SER A 134 -22.89 -10.27 15.52
N PHE A 135 -22.84 -9.93 16.81
CA PHE A 135 -23.83 -9.04 17.43
C PHE A 135 -23.86 -7.63 16.78
N ILE A 136 -22.71 -7.10 16.38
CA ILE A 136 -22.61 -5.84 15.61
C ILE A 136 -23.25 -6.01 14.21
N GLY A 137 -23.08 -7.17 13.59
CA GLY A 137 -23.76 -7.53 12.33
C GLY A 137 -25.28 -7.46 12.47
N GLU A 138 -25.85 -8.04 13.54
CA GLU A 138 -27.30 -7.94 13.83
C GLU A 138 -27.78 -6.50 13.98
N ILE A 139 -26.98 -5.62 14.59
CA ILE A 139 -27.28 -4.19 14.67
C ILE A 139 -27.35 -3.56 13.27
N PHE A 140 -26.41 -3.91 12.39
CA PHE A 140 -26.43 -3.41 11.01
C PHE A 140 -27.61 -3.95 10.21
N ALA A 141 -28.00 -5.22 10.41
CA ALA A 141 -29.24 -5.77 9.86
C ALA A 141 -30.46 -4.96 10.31
N GLY A 142 -30.55 -4.65 11.61
CA GLY A 142 -31.61 -3.79 12.15
C GLY A 142 -31.60 -2.37 11.57
N LEU A 143 -30.42 -1.80 11.31
CA LEU A 143 -30.31 -0.51 10.63
C LEU A 143 -30.74 -0.61 9.15
N ALA A 144 -30.35 -1.65 8.44
CA ALA A 144 -30.79 -1.84 7.06
C ALA A 144 -32.32 -1.93 6.94
N THR A 145 -32.99 -2.67 7.83
CA THR A 145 -34.45 -2.76 7.88
C THR A 145 -35.11 -1.41 8.23
N LEU A 146 -34.47 -0.59 9.06
CA LEU A 146 -34.95 0.77 9.32
C LEU A 146 -34.93 1.62 8.04
N PHE A 147 -33.90 1.52 7.22
CA PHE A 147 -33.83 2.26 5.94
C PHE A 147 -34.91 1.81 4.94
N GLU A 148 -35.39 0.56 5.03
CA GLU A 148 -36.51 0.07 4.23
C GLU A 148 -37.86 0.64 4.68
N THR A 149 -38.03 0.90 5.99
CA THR A 149 -39.27 1.40 6.57
C THR A 149 -39.42 2.92 6.47
N ILE A 150 -38.32 3.66 6.28
CA ILE A 150 -38.36 5.13 6.19
C ILE A 150 -39.01 5.56 4.87
N PRO A 151 -40.12 6.30 4.90
CA PRO A 151 -40.75 6.79 3.69
C PRO A 151 -39.90 7.91 3.05
N THR A 152 -39.84 7.92 1.73
CA THR A 152 -39.10 8.93 0.95
C THR A 152 -39.54 10.38 1.25
N SER A 153 -40.80 10.56 1.68
CA SER A 153 -41.35 11.86 2.13
C SER A 153 -40.62 12.41 3.35
N LEU A 154 -40.29 11.58 4.32
CA LEU A 154 -39.54 12.00 5.51
C LEU A 154 -38.14 12.49 5.14
N VAL A 155 -37.44 11.76 4.24
CA VAL A 155 -36.12 12.18 3.75
C VAL A 155 -36.20 13.53 3.05
N LYS A 156 -37.20 13.75 2.21
CA LYS A 156 -37.45 15.06 1.55
C LYS A 156 -37.66 16.19 2.55
N ILE A 157 -38.46 15.96 3.60
CA ILE A 157 -38.70 16.96 4.65
C ILE A 157 -37.42 17.29 5.40
N LEU A 158 -36.64 16.26 5.81
CA LEU A 158 -35.39 16.45 6.53
C LEU A 158 -34.35 17.20 5.68
N LEU A 159 -34.17 16.80 4.42
CA LEU A 159 -33.24 17.49 3.53
C LEU A 159 -33.67 18.93 3.24
N SER A 160 -34.98 19.18 3.08
CA SER A 160 -35.48 20.52 2.91
C SER A 160 -35.25 21.39 4.16
N ALA A 161 -35.45 20.82 5.35
CA ALA A 161 -35.17 21.52 6.62
C ALA A 161 -33.67 21.82 6.77
N ILE A 162 -32.78 20.90 6.38
CA ILE A 162 -31.34 21.12 6.39
C ILE A 162 -30.96 22.24 5.42
N LEU A 163 -31.50 22.25 4.21
CA LEU A 163 -31.24 23.30 3.22
C LEU A 163 -31.69 24.69 3.73
N ILE A 164 -32.88 24.77 4.33
CA ILE A 164 -33.38 26.00 4.95
C ILE A 164 -32.46 26.44 6.09
N PHE A 165 -32.07 25.51 6.96
CA PHE A 165 -31.15 25.80 8.08
C PHE A 165 -29.78 26.28 7.59
N LEU A 166 -29.22 25.66 6.57
CA LEU A 166 -27.92 26.06 6.01
C LEU A 166 -28.01 27.45 5.34
N ALA A 167 -29.06 27.70 4.58
CA ALA A 167 -29.28 29.02 3.97
C ALA A 167 -29.48 30.11 5.02
N ALA A 168 -30.31 29.85 6.03
CA ALA A 168 -30.53 30.77 7.14
C ALA A 168 -29.26 31.01 7.97
N ARG A 169 -28.49 29.96 8.25
CA ARG A 169 -27.20 30.05 8.95
C ARG A 169 -26.21 30.89 8.15
N TRP A 170 -26.13 30.66 6.83
CA TRP A 170 -25.23 31.41 5.96
C TRP A 170 -25.62 32.89 5.94
N ILE A 171 -26.92 33.22 5.75
CA ILE A 171 -27.44 34.59 5.78
C ILE A 171 -27.15 35.25 7.14
N ARG A 172 -27.40 34.55 8.25
CA ARG A 172 -27.09 35.06 9.60
C ARG A 172 -25.61 35.34 9.79
N ASN A 173 -24.76 34.43 9.39
CA ASN A 173 -23.30 34.59 9.49
C ASN A 173 -22.80 35.75 8.61
N PHE A 174 -23.40 35.92 7.44
CA PHE A 174 -23.13 37.05 6.56
C PHE A 174 -23.48 38.39 7.24
N PHE A 175 -24.66 38.52 7.85
CA PHE A 175 -25.04 39.71 8.62
C PHE A 175 -24.11 39.96 9.81
N THR A 176 -23.79 38.96 10.59
CA THR A 176 -22.90 39.12 11.76
C THR A 176 -21.51 39.52 11.34
N SER A 177 -20.97 38.97 10.26
CA SER A 177 -19.66 39.34 9.72
C SER A 177 -19.62 40.79 9.22
N ARG A 178 -20.65 41.23 8.56
CA ARG A 178 -20.77 42.64 8.10
C ARG A 178 -20.93 43.62 9.25
N ARG A 179 -21.72 43.27 10.27
CA ARG A 179 -21.90 44.10 11.46
C ARG A 179 -20.62 44.26 12.28
N SER A 180 -19.80 43.21 12.38
CA SER A 180 -18.54 43.27 13.10
C SER A 180 -17.45 44.05 12.35
N ALA A 181 -17.52 44.11 10.99
CA ALA A 181 -16.53 44.80 10.18
C ALA A 181 -16.75 46.31 10.08
N THR A 182 -17.98 46.79 10.12
CA THR A 182 -18.32 48.20 9.84
C THR A 182 -19.01 48.95 10.99
N GLY A 183 -19.38 48.25 12.08
CA GLY A 183 -20.13 48.83 13.20
C GLY A 183 -21.60 49.22 12.85
N HIS A 184 -21.91 49.46 11.61
CA HIS A 184 -23.25 49.76 11.07
C HIS A 184 -23.58 48.79 9.92
N LEU A 185 -24.88 48.43 9.80
CA LEU A 185 -25.42 47.65 8.68
C LEU A 185 -25.51 48.53 7.42
N SER A 186 -24.44 48.63 6.67
CA SER A 186 -24.46 49.18 5.30
C SER A 186 -24.48 48.00 4.32
N LEU A 187 -25.65 47.67 3.78
CA LEU A 187 -25.81 46.71 2.70
C LEU A 187 -25.52 47.41 1.37
N ILE A 188 -24.60 46.90 0.60
CA ILE A 188 -24.29 47.29 -0.77
C ILE A 188 -25.18 46.45 -1.68
N ASP A 189 -25.52 46.93 -2.88
CA ASP A 189 -26.37 46.21 -3.85
C ASP A 189 -25.83 44.77 -4.15
N ASP A 190 -24.52 44.60 -4.15
CA ASP A 190 -23.87 43.30 -4.32
C ASP A 190 -24.16 42.34 -3.15
N ASP A 191 -24.33 42.82 -1.94
CA ASP A 191 -24.65 42.00 -0.76
C ASP A 191 -26.12 41.52 -0.82
N ILE A 192 -27.01 42.38 -1.30
CA ILE A 192 -28.42 42.05 -1.54
C ILE A 192 -28.53 40.99 -2.63
N PHE A 193 -27.76 41.15 -3.73
CA PHE A 193 -27.74 40.20 -4.81
C PHE A 193 -27.27 38.80 -4.32
N ARG A 194 -26.22 38.73 -3.50
CA ARG A 194 -25.72 37.45 -2.93
C ARG A 194 -26.77 36.78 -2.03
N MET A 195 -27.47 37.54 -1.21
CA MET A 195 -28.53 37.00 -0.34
C MET A 195 -29.72 36.47 -1.15
N VAL A 196 -30.15 37.24 -2.16
CA VAL A 196 -31.22 36.82 -3.08
C VAL A 196 -30.78 35.55 -3.85
N PHE A 197 -29.54 35.50 -4.31
CA PHE A 197 -29.00 34.33 -5.04
C PHE A 197 -28.99 33.06 -4.17
N VAL A 198 -28.55 33.17 -2.89
CA VAL A 198 -28.54 32.01 -1.97
C VAL A 198 -29.96 31.61 -1.61
N GLY A 199 -30.85 32.55 -1.37
CA GLY A 199 -32.27 32.29 -1.06
C GLY A 199 -33.01 31.63 -2.22
N THR A 200 -32.88 32.17 -3.43
CA THR A 200 -33.50 31.61 -4.64
C THR A 200 -32.89 30.27 -5.00
N GLY A 201 -31.55 30.10 -4.87
CA GLY A 201 -30.88 28.83 -5.05
C GLY A 201 -31.37 27.74 -4.10
N ALA A 202 -31.53 28.07 -2.82
CA ALA A 202 -32.10 27.15 -1.83
C ALA A 202 -33.56 26.79 -2.15
N LEU A 203 -34.37 27.77 -2.56
CA LEU A 203 -35.76 27.54 -2.96
C LEU A 203 -35.87 26.60 -4.17
N ILE A 204 -35.06 26.84 -5.21
CA ILE A 204 -35.02 25.98 -6.40
C ILE A 204 -34.58 24.56 -6.02
N ALA A 205 -33.55 24.43 -5.17
CA ALA A 205 -33.05 23.11 -4.69
C ALA A 205 -34.17 22.38 -3.90
N ILE A 206 -34.96 23.04 -3.07
CA ILE A 206 -36.08 22.46 -2.35
C ILE A 206 -37.21 22.03 -3.32
N ILE A 207 -37.54 22.85 -4.31
CA ILE A 207 -38.56 22.52 -5.30
C ILE A 207 -38.12 21.26 -6.09
N LEU A 208 -36.86 21.21 -6.52
CA LEU A 208 -36.29 20.04 -7.22
C LEU A 208 -36.31 18.78 -6.32
N LEU A 209 -35.96 18.91 -5.05
CA LEU A 209 -35.98 17.83 -4.10
C LEU A 209 -37.38 17.27 -3.84
N ILE A 210 -38.38 18.15 -3.74
CA ILE A 210 -39.78 17.75 -3.54
C ILE A 210 -40.36 17.11 -4.80
N SER A 211 -40.06 17.69 -5.96
CA SER A 211 -40.57 17.22 -7.26
C SER A 211 -39.94 15.93 -7.72
N TRP A 212 -38.65 15.70 -7.41
CA TRP A 212 -37.90 14.55 -7.85
C TRP A 212 -37.58 13.57 -6.71
N THR A 213 -38.04 12.33 -6.81
CA THR A 213 -37.84 11.31 -5.79
C THR A 213 -36.47 10.64 -5.89
N GLY A 214 -35.74 10.84 -6.97
CA GLY A 214 -34.48 10.11 -7.26
C GLY A 214 -33.41 10.30 -6.17
N ILE A 215 -33.25 11.51 -5.62
CA ILE A 215 -32.23 11.77 -4.57
C ILE A 215 -32.60 11.05 -3.26
N SER A 216 -33.85 11.15 -2.83
CA SER A 216 -34.31 10.55 -1.56
C SER A 216 -34.30 9.02 -1.63
N SER A 217 -34.71 8.44 -2.76
CA SER A 217 -34.64 6.99 -2.98
C SER A 217 -33.19 6.50 -3.10
N TRP A 218 -32.31 7.27 -3.75
CA TRP A 218 -30.90 6.94 -3.82
C TRP A 218 -30.23 6.91 -2.44
N ILE A 219 -30.49 7.90 -1.58
CA ILE A 219 -29.97 7.94 -0.21
C ILE A 219 -30.44 6.73 0.59
N LEU A 220 -31.73 6.40 0.53
CA LEU A 220 -32.29 5.26 1.26
C LEU A 220 -31.73 3.95 0.75
N ASN A 221 -31.68 3.74 -0.56
CA ASN A 221 -31.14 2.51 -1.15
C ASN A 221 -29.64 2.38 -0.87
N SER A 222 -28.86 3.46 -1.04
CA SER A 222 -27.42 3.43 -0.73
C SER A 222 -27.16 3.17 0.74
N GLY A 223 -27.97 3.74 1.64
CA GLY A 223 -27.90 3.48 3.08
C GLY A 223 -28.21 2.02 3.41
N ARG A 224 -29.30 1.48 2.88
CA ARG A 224 -29.65 0.06 3.01
C ARG A 224 -28.56 -0.84 2.50
N ASP A 225 -28.09 -0.63 1.28
CA ASP A 225 -27.07 -1.48 0.64
C ASP A 225 -25.74 -1.42 1.41
N LEU A 226 -25.39 -0.24 1.96
CA LEU A 226 -24.24 -0.07 2.84
C LEU A 226 -24.37 -0.94 4.11
N PHE A 227 -25.53 -0.88 4.79
CA PHE A 227 -25.71 -1.65 6.03
C PHE A 227 -25.80 -3.13 5.78
N HIS A 228 -26.42 -3.61 4.69
CA HIS A 228 -26.35 -5.01 4.31
C HIS A 228 -24.92 -5.49 3.95
N MET A 229 -24.16 -4.62 3.30
CA MET A 229 -22.75 -4.93 3.05
C MET A 229 -21.95 -5.05 4.37
N LEU A 230 -22.21 -4.18 5.33
CA LEU A 230 -21.57 -4.24 6.65
C LEU A 230 -22.04 -5.48 7.43
N GLU A 231 -23.33 -5.77 7.48
CA GLU A 231 -23.89 -7.01 8.05
C GLU A 231 -23.14 -8.24 7.52
N ALA A 232 -23.10 -8.42 6.20
CA ALA A 232 -22.41 -9.56 5.56
C ALA A 232 -20.91 -9.65 5.87
N LYS A 233 -20.28 -8.54 6.27
CA LYS A 233 -18.86 -8.52 6.66
C LYS A 233 -18.61 -8.85 8.12
N PHE A 234 -19.60 -8.60 8.97
CA PHE A 234 -19.49 -8.84 10.41
C PHE A 234 -20.22 -10.10 10.86
N GLU A 235 -21.16 -10.61 10.08
CA GLU A 235 -21.80 -11.89 10.30
C GLU A 235 -20.88 -13.02 9.79
N VAL A 236 -20.17 -13.68 10.71
CA VAL A 236 -19.28 -14.79 10.41
C VAL A 236 -19.61 -15.97 11.32
N ASP A 237 -19.95 -17.08 10.71
CA ASP A 237 -20.21 -18.34 11.42
C ASP A 237 -18.88 -19.01 11.84
N GLY A 238 -18.78 -19.36 13.12
CA GLY A 238 -17.67 -20.13 13.68
C GLY A 238 -16.39 -19.32 14.00
N ALA A 239 -15.24 -20.00 14.11
CA ALA A 239 -13.98 -19.38 14.44
C ALA A 239 -13.46 -18.55 13.26
N ALA A 240 -13.45 -17.22 13.40
CA ALA A 240 -13.04 -16.28 12.38
C ALA A 240 -11.52 -16.30 12.18
N ARG A 241 -11.05 -16.98 11.14
CA ARG A 241 -9.66 -16.87 10.69
C ARG A 241 -9.52 -15.64 9.79
N PRO A 242 -8.55 -14.73 10.05
CA PRO A 242 -8.40 -13.54 9.20
C PRO A 242 -7.82 -13.87 7.83
N PHE A 243 -7.05 -14.93 7.72
CA PHE A 243 -6.44 -15.40 6.48
C PHE A 243 -6.62 -16.89 6.34
N ASP A 244 -6.84 -17.33 5.12
CA ASP A 244 -6.84 -18.73 4.76
C ASP A 244 -5.84 -18.98 3.63
N ALA A 245 -5.40 -20.23 3.47
CA ALA A 245 -4.41 -20.62 2.49
C ALA A 245 -4.87 -21.87 1.74
N MET A 246 -5.01 -21.74 0.44
CA MET A 246 -5.25 -22.88 -0.45
C MET A 246 -3.93 -23.44 -0.96
N LYS A 247 -3.81 -24.76 -0.90
CA LYS A 247 -2.70 -25.47 -1.54
C LYS A 247 -2.84 -25.41 -3.05
N PRO A 248 -1.72 -25.35 -3.79
CA PRO A 248 -1.77 -25.49 -5.23
C PRO A 248 -2.34 -26.86 -5.61
N ASP A 249 -3.26 -26.86 -6.54
CA ASP A 249 -3.77 -28.07 -7.16
C ASP A 249 -3.08 -28.34 -8.50
N ILE A 250 -3.01 -29.62 -8.87
CA ILE A 250 -2.53 -30.05 -10.17
C ILE A 250 -3.70 -30.64 -10.92
N VAL A 251 -4.03 -30.05 -12.06
CA VAL A 251 -5.11 -30.47 -12.93
C VAL A 251 -4.56 -31.09 -14.22
N LYS A 252 -5.30 -32.03 -14.81
CA LYS A 252 -4.92 -32.66 -16.07
C LYS A 252 -6.02 -32.42 -17.12
N PRO A 253 -6.11 -31.20 -17.68
CA PRO A 253 -7.15 -30.85 -18.65
C PRO A 253 -7.00 -31.59 -20.01
N GLY A 254 -5.94 -32.33 -20.22
CA GLY A 254 -5.66 -33.08 -21.45
C GLY A 254 -4.55 -34.11 -21.23
N LYS A 255 -3.63 -34.24 -22.18
CA LYS A 255 -2.49 -35.20 -22.10
C LYS A 255 -1.45 -34.81 -21.04
N PHE A 256 -1.36 -33.53 -20.68
CA PHE A 256 -0.33 -33.02 -19.79
C PHE A 256 -0.93 -32.42 -18.52
N ALA A 257 -0.28 -32.68 -17.39
CA ALA A 257 -0.63 -32.02 -16.13
C ALA A 257 -0.23 -30.55 -16.17
N ASN A 258 -1.02 -29.72 -15.48
CA ASN A 258 -0.80 -28.29 -15.34
C ASN A 258 -1.16 -27.85 -13.93
N TYR A 259 -0.75 -26.65 -13.53
CA TYR A 259 -1.21 -26.05 -12.30
C TYR A 259 -2.65 -25.57 -12.45
N GLY A 260 -3.48 -25.83 -11.45
CA GLY A 260 -4.84 -25.31 -11.37
C GLY A 260 -4.90 -23.87 -10.86
N THR A 261 -6.08 -23.45 -10.47
CA THR A 261 -6.37 -22.06 -10.07
C THR A 261 -6.33 -21.81 -8.56
N SER A 262 -6.25 -22.85 -7.74
CA SER A 262 -6.27 -22.77 -6.28
C SER A 262 -4.98 -22.14 -5.72
N GLY A 263 -3.82 -22.40 -6.34
CA GLY A 263 -2.54 -21.85 -5.96
C GLY A 263 -2.19 -20.53 -6.65
N LEU A 264 -1.15 -19.87 -6.15
CA LEU A 264 -0.50 -18.75 -6.82
C LEU A 264 0.61 -19.32 -7.72
N THR A 265 0.43 -19.23 -9.04
CA THR A 265 1.40 -19.74 -10.01
C THR A 265 2.18 -18.61 -10.64
N MET A 266 3.51 -18.65 -10.48
CA MET A 266 4.45 -17.81 -11.21
C MET A 266 4.83 -18.55 -12.49
N THR A 267 4.36 -18.08 -13.64
CA THR A 267 4.77 -18.62 -14.95
C THR A 267 6.28 -18.52 -15.16
N PRO A 268 6.91 -19.36 -16.01
CA PRO A 268 8.36 -19.27 -16.24
C PRO A 268 8.81 -17.89 -16.71
N GLY A 269 8.03 -17.23 -17.56
CA GLY A 269 8.29 -15.86 -18.01
C GLY A 269 8.25 -14.85 -16.86
N PHE A 270 7.20 -14.89 -16.03
CA PHE A 270 7.09 -14.00 -14.87
C PHE A 270 8.22 -14.26 -13.86
N ALA A 271 8.50 -15.51 -13.54
CA ALA A 271 9.54 -15.86 -12.59
C ALA A 271 10.93 -15.41 -13.09
N ALA A 272 11.22 -15.57 -14.38
CA ALA A 272 12.47 -15.13 -14.99
C ALA A 272 12.63 -13.59 -14.90
N VAL A 273 11.58 -12.84 -15.21
CA VAL A 273 11.56 -11.37 -15.06
C VAL A 273 11.74 -10.98 -13.59
N PHE A 274 10.97 -11.59 -12.69
CA PHE A 274 11.02 -11.31 -11.26
C PHE A 274 12.42 -11.52 -10.67
N PHE A 275 12.99 -12.72 -10.85
CA PHE A 275 14.31 -13.01 -10.34
C PHE A 275 15.41 -12.20 -11.03
N GLY A 276 15.32 -12.02 -12.35
CA GLY A 276 16.27 -11.20 -13.09
C GLY A 276 16.30 -9.77 -12.57
N VAL A 277 15.15 -9.12 -12.48
CA VAL A 277 15.06 -7.73 -12.00
C VAL A 277 15.46 -7.61 -10.53
N VAL A 278 14.98 -8.52 -9.67
CA VAL A 278 15.28 -8.48 -8.22
C VAL A 278 16.77 -8.68 -7.96
N PHE A 279 17.38 -9.66 -8.57
CA PHE A 279 18.81 -9.98 -8.33
C PHE A 279 19.71 -8.90 -8.93
N TYR A 280 19.47 -8.51 -10.17
CA TYR A 280 20.20 -7.43 -10.83
C TYR A 280 20.14 -6.12 -10.03
N THR A 281 18.93 -5.66 -9.71
CA THR A 281 18.74 -4.40 -8.97
C THR A 281 19.31 -4.51 -7.56
N SER A 282 19.25 -5.69 -6.93
CA SER A 282 19.79 -5.91 -5.58
C SER A 282 21.30 -5.61 -5.51
N ALA A 283 22.05 -5.92 -6.55
CA ALA A 283 23.48 -5.67 -6.61
C ALA A 283 23.82 -4.18 -6.67
N PHE A 284 23.06 -3.39 -7.45
CA PHE A 284 23.21 -1.94 -7.49
C PHE A 284 22.78 -1.26 -6.19
N VAL A 285 21.64 -1.65 -5.64
CA VAL A 285 21.16 -1.18 -4.35
C VAL A 285 22.16 -1.46 -3.23
N ALA A 286 22.77 -2.67 -3.23
CA ALA A 286 23.79 -3.03 -2.26
C ALA A 286 25.00 -2.08 -2.30
N GLU A 287 25.48 -1.71 -3.49
CA GLU A 287 26.59 -0.76 -3.64
C GLU A 287 26.20 0.68 -3.22
N ILE A 288 25.00 1.12 -3.55
CA ILE A 288 24.47 2.43 -3.12
C ILE A 288 24.46 2.50 -1.60
N ILE A 289 23.95 1.46 -0.92
CA ILE A 289 23.89 1.40 0.54
C ILE A 289 25.29 1.38 1.14
N ARG A 290 26.16 0.52 0.61
CA ARG A 290 27.57 0.46 1.05
C ARG A 290 28.24 1.82 0.90
N GLY A 291 28.12 2.44 -0.28
CA GLY A 291 28.69 3.76 -0.56
C GLY A 291 28.16 4.83 0.35
N GLY A 292 26.83 4.88 0.60
CA GLY A 292 26.22 5.86 1.48
C GLY A 292 26.63 5.74 2.94
N ILE A 293 26.83 4.50 3.43
CA ILE A 293 27.31 4.30 4.80
C ILE A 293 28.78 4.70 4.93
N LEU A 294 29.62 4.37 3.94
CA LEU A 294 31.04 4.73 3.94
C LEU A 294 31.30 6.23 3.71
N ALA A 295 30.35 6.92 3.12
CA ALA A 295 30.45 8.36 2.89
C ALA A 295 30.23 9.22 4.15
N VAL A 296 29.72 8.62 5.24
CA VAL A 296 29.60 9.31 6.54
C VAL A 296 31.02 9.56 7.09
N PRO A 297 31.37 10.82 7.44
CA PRO A 297 32.70 11.15 7.92
C PRO A 297 33.09 10.35 9.18
N LYS A 298 34.32 9.82 9.21
CA LYS A 298 34.82 9.04 10.37
C LYS A 298 34.76 9.81 11.68
N GLY A 299 35.01 11.12 11.64
CA GLY A 299 34.91 11.99 12.82
C GLY A 299 33.54 11.97 13.51
N GLN A 300 32.44 11.72 12.76
CA GLN A 300 31.11 11.53 13.36
C GLN A 300 31.04 10.25 14.20
N ILE A 301 31.71 9.20 13.77
CA ILE A 301 31.77 7.92 14.49
C ILE A 301 32.69 8.05 15.70
N GLU A 302 33.80 8.76 15.56
CA GLU A 302 34.75 9.03 16.65
C GLU A 302 34.10 9.91 17.74
N ALA A 303 33.38 10.96 17.33
CA ALA A 303 32.62 11.81 18.27
C ALA A 303 31.52 11.02 18.99
N ALA A 304 30.80 10.13 18.28
CA ALA A 304 29.79 9.26 18.87
C ALA A 304 30.41 8.32 19.93
N ASN A 305 31.59 7.76 19.67
CA ASN A 305 32.32 6.91 20.61
C ASN A 305 32.80 7.72 21.82
N ALA A 306 33.28 8.97 21.61
CA ALA A 306 33.75 9.85 22.69
C ALA A 306 32.63 10.23 23.68
N VAL A 307 31.37 10.32 23.20
CA VAL A 307 30.17 10.55 24.05
C VAL A 307 29.67 9.24 24.71
N GLY A 308 30.34 8.10 24.47
CA GLY A 308 29.99 6.83 25.08
C GLY A 308 28.87 6.04 24.38
N LEU A 309 28.50 6.40 23.16
CA LEU A 309 27.51 5.65 22.38
C LEU A 309 28.08 4.28 21.97
N ASN A 310 27.32 3.22 22.22
CA ASN A 310 27.68 1.91 21.70
C ASN A 310 27.48 1.86 20.15
N ARG A 311 28.06 0.82 19.50
CA ARG A 311 28.04 0.69 18.04
C ARG A 311 26.61 0.73 17.45
N GLY A 312 25.63 0.11 18.11
CA GLY A 312 24.23 0.10 17.65
C GLY A 312 23.58 1.48 17.77
N GLN A 313 23.84 2.21 18.85
CA GLN A 313 23.36 3.57 19.06
C GLN A 313 24.01 4.55 18.08
N SER A 314 25.33 4.47 17.88
CA SER A 314 26.06 5.25 16.89
C SER A 314 25.52 5.02 15.49
N LEU A 315 25.30 3.75 15.09
CA LEU A 315 24.71 3.41 13.80
C LEU A 315 23.31 4.02 13.65
N ARG A 316 22.45 3.85 14.65
CA ARG A 316 21.03 4.26 14.58
C ARG A 316 20.84 5.77 14.62
N HIS A 317 21.58 6.47 15.46
CA HIS A 317 21.33 7.90 15.72
C HIS A 317 22.24 8.84 14.95
N ILE A 318 23.42 8.38 14.51
CA ILE A 318 24.41 9.21 13.83
C ILE A 318 24.59 8.79 12.37
N VAL A 319 24.98 7.52 12.14
CA VAL A 319 25.38 7.06 10.80
C VAL A 319 24.17 6.89 9.88
N LEU A 320 23.13 6.21 10.32
CA LEU A 320 21.98 5.87 9.47
C LEU A 320 21.20 7.11 8.97
N PRO A 321 20.90 8.14 9.80
CA PRO A 321 20.23 9.34 9.32
C PRO A 321 21.05 10.12 8.28
N GLN A 322 22.37 10.14 8.41
CA GLN A 322 23.26 10.80 7.44
C GLN A 322 23.40 9.94 6.18
N ALA A 323 23.63 8.65 6.31
CA ALA A 323 23.74 7.71 5.20
C ALA A 323 22.47 7.69 4.32
N ILE A 324 21.27 7.68 4.90
CA ILE A 324 20.00 7.68 4.16
C ILE A 324 19.90 8.88 3.23
N ARG A 325 20.36 10.05 3.65
CA ARG A 325 20.36 11.26 2.80
C ARG A 325 21.26 11.14 1.58
N ILE A 326 22.39 10.45 1.74
CA ILE A 326 23.34 10.18 0.64
C ILE A 326 22.82 9.08 -0.27
N ILE A 327 22.15 8.08 0.29
CA ILE A 327 21.59 6.91 -0.40
C ILE A 327 20.36 7.30 -1.25
N LEU A 328 19.52 8.22 -0.77
CA LEU A 328 18.20 8.49 -1.35
C LEU A 328 18.25 8.96 -2.81
N PRO A 329 19.10 9.93 -3.23
CA PRO A 329 19.17 10.37 -4.62
C PRO A 329 19.57 9.25 -5.61
N PRO A 330 20.63 8.45 -5.37
CA PRO A 330 20.97 7.34 -6.25
C PRO A 330 19.91 6.23 -6.27
N MET A 331 19.21 6.00 -5.15
CA MET A 331 18.09 5.05 -5.08
C MET A 331 16.95 5.46 -6.01
N GLY A 332 16.64 6.76 -6.09
CA GLY A 332 15.65 7.27 -7.03
C GLY A 332 15.98 6.89 -8.48
N ASN A 333 17.23 7.02 -8.88
CA ASN A 333 17.69 6.60 -10.22
C ASN A 333 17.53 5.08 -10.44
N GLN A 334 17.75 4.27 -9.40
CA GLN A 334 17.53 2.82 -9.50
C GLN A 334 16.05 2.46 -9.67
N TYR A 335 15.13 3.16 -9.02
CA TYR A 335 13.68 2.96 -9.23
C TYR A 335 13.23 3.36 -10.63
N LEU A 336 13.78 4.45 -11.18
CA LEU A 336 13.54 4.85 -12.56
C LEU A 336 14.06 3.79 -13.56
N ASN A 337 15.26 3.27 -13.34
CA ASN A 337 15.84 2.21 -14.16
C ASN A 337 15.05 0.90 -14.02
N LEU A 338 14.62 0.53 -12.82
CA LEU A 338 13.79 -0.63 -12.56
C LEU A 338 12.52 -0.60 -13.43
N THR A 339 11.79 0.51 -13.42
CA THR A 339 10.56 0.68 -14.20
C THR A 339 10.82 0.52 -15.71
N LYS A 340 11.91 1.08 -16.23
CA LYS A 340 12.25 0.95 -17.65
C LYS A 340 12.68 -0.48 -18.01
N ASN A 341 13.40 -1.14 -17.13
CA ASN A 341 13.90 -2.49 -17.33
C ASN A 341 12.80 -3.56 -17.38
N THR A 342 11.60 -3.28 -16.84
CA THR A 342 10.46 -4.22 -16.96
C THR A 342 10.06 -4.46 -18.41
N SER A 343 10.31 -3.52 -19.32
CA SER A 343 10.05 -3.69 -20.76
C SER A 343 10.86 -4.83 -21.42
N LEU A 344 11.96 -5.25 -20.80
CA LEU A 344 12.76 -6.41 -21.26
C LEU A 344 12.02 -7.73 -21.08
N ALA A 345 10.91 -7.75 -20.35
CA ALA A 345 10.04 -8.92 -20.17
C ALA A 345 9.54 -9.54 -21.48
N ILE A 346 9.44 -8.75 -22.54
CA ILE A 346 9.09 -9.21 -23.88
C ILE A 346 10.03 -10.33 -24.39
N ALA A 347 11.33 -10.29 -24.01
CA ALA A 347 12.32 -11.27 -24.45
C ALA A 347 12.09 -12.69 -23.92
N VAL A 348 11.34 -12.82 -22.82
CA VAL A 348 10.97 -14.11 -22.22
C VAL A 348 9.48 -14.42 -22.40
N GLY A 349 8.81 -13.72 -23.31
CA GLY A 349 7.40 -13.95 -23.64
C GLY A 349 6.43 -13.62 -22.50
N TYR A 350 6.82 -12.76 -21.55
CA TYR A 350 5.91 -12.31 -20.50
C TYR A 350 5.08 -11.12 -21.00
N SER A 351 3.76 -11.24 -20.88
CA SER A 351 2.81 -10.23 -21.38
C SER A 351 2.81 -8.98 -20.49
N ASP A 352 3.72 -8.06 -20.79
CA ASP A 352 3.75 -6.72 -20.27
C ASP A 352 3.06 -5.71 -21.22
N ILE A 353 3.08 -4.42 -20.89
CA ILE A 353 2.49 -3.37 -21.73
C ILE A 353 3.11 -3.32 -23.13
N VAL A 354 4.40 -3.66 -23.26
CA VAL A 354 5.10 -3.63 -24.55
C VAL A 354 4.63 -4.80 -25.42
N GLN A 355 4.56 -6.01 -24.88
CA GLN A 355 4.11 -7.17 -25.61
C GLN A 355 2.62 -7.08 -25.99
N VAL A 356 1.77 -6.62 -25.05
CA VAL A 356 0.35 -6.38 -25.35
C VAL A 356 0.19 -5.35 -26.46
N GLY A 357 0.89 -4.24 -26.39
CA GLY A 357 0.87 -3.24 -27.45
C GLY A 357 1.41 -3.76 -28.77
N GLN A 358 2.45 -4.62 -28.78
CA GLN A 358 2.95 -5.27 -29.97
C GLN A 358 1.87 -6.14 -30.63
N THR A 359 1.10 -6.86 -29.82
CA THR A 359 -0.04 -7.63 -30.33
C THR A 359 -1.11 -6.71 -30.95
N VAL A 360 -1.42 -5.59 -30.28
CA VAL A 360 -2.40 -4.62 -30.77
C VAL A 360 -1.98 -4.02 -32.10
N TYR A 361 -0.72 -3.54 -32.26
CA TYR A 361 -0.32 -2.95 -33.52
C TYR A 361 -0.20 -4.00 -34.64
N ASN A 362 0.18 -5.24 -34.34
CA ASN A 362 0.21 -6.32 -35.32
C ASN A 362 -1.20 -6.67 -35.84
N GLN A 363 -2.22 -6.59 -34.98
CA GLN A 363 -3.60 -6.86 -35.36
C GLN A 363 -4.29 -5.67 -36.08
N THR A 364 -3.95 -4.44 -35.66
CA THR A 364 -4.63 -3.22 -36.13
C THR A 364 -3.88 -2.46 -37.23
N GLY A 365 -2.58 -2.76 -37.41
CA GLY A 365 -1.69 -1.99 -38.29
C GLY A 365 -1.32 -0.59 -37.78
N LYS A 366 -1.81 -0.20 -36.59
CA LYS A 366 -1.64 1.15 -36.04
C LYS A 366 -0.44 1.22 -35.09
N SER A 367 0.78 1.29 -35.62
CA SER A 367 2.01 1.31 -34.81
C SER A 367 2.22 2.63 -34.06
N LEU A 368 2.01 3.79 -34.72
CA LEU A 368 2.26 5.11 -34.10
C LEU A 368 1.45 5.37 -32.82
N PRO A 369 0.12 5.14 -32.77
CA PRO A 369 -0.65 5.30 -31.54
C PRO A 369 -0.15 4.39 -30.41
N VAL A 370 0.21 3.14 -30.71
CA VAL A 370 0.70 2.20 -29.70
C VAL A 370 2.05 2.64 -29.14
N MET A 371 2.97 3.08 -29.99
CA MET A 371 4.25 3.63 -29.55
C MET A 371 4.07 4.88 -28.68
N ALA A 372 3.13 5.78 -29.04
CA ALA A 372 2.80 6.95 -28.25
C ALA A 372 2.26 6.55 -26.85
N ILE A 373 1.42 5.51 -26.75
CA ILE A 373 0.91 5.00 -25.47
C ILE A 373 2.07 4.46 -24.62
N TRP A 374 3.01 3.69 -25.18
CA TRP A 374 4.17 3.22 -24.45
C TRP A 374 5.01 4.39 -23.89
N MET A 375 5.31 5.37 -24.75
CA MET A 375 6.08 6.55 -24.34
C MET A 375 5.38 7.31 -23.20
N LEU A 376 4.08 7.56 -23.32
CA LEU A 376 3.29 8.26 -22.30
C LEU A 376 3.23 7.48 -20.99
N PHE A 377 3.05 6.15 -21.06
CA PHE A 377 3.01 5.30 -19.88
C PHE A 377 4.34 5.34 -19.10
N TYR A 378 5.47 5.10 -19.77
CA TYR A 378 6.77 5.12 -19.10
C TYR A 378 7.16 6.54 -18.63
N LEU A 379 6.75 7.57 -19.37
CA LEU A 379 6.92 8.97 -18.95
C LEU A 379 6.12 9.26 -17.68
N ALA A 380 4.85 8.88 -17.63
CA ALA A 380 3.99 9.06 -16.46
C ALA A 380 4.55 8.34 -15.22
N CYS A 381 4.97 7.08 -15.36
CA CYS A 381 5.64 6.34 -14.29
C CYS A 381 6.93 7.04 -13.80
N SER A 382 7.76 7.49 -14.74
CA SER A 382 9.02 8.16 -14.44
C SER A 382 8.80 9.50 -13.72
N LEU A 383 7.82 10.30 -14.17
CA LEU A 383 7.46 11.55 -13.53
C LEU A 383 6.92 11.31 -12.11
N THR A 384 6.05 10.32 -11.93
CA THR A 384 5.52 9.97 -10.60
C THR A 384 6.64 9.58 -9.64
N ILE A 385 7.56 8.71 -10.04
CA ILE A 385 8.73 8.33 -9.23
C ILE A 385 9.59 9.55 -8.92
N SER A 386 9.86 10.41 -9.92
CA SER A 386 10.67 11.61 -9.74
C SER A 386 10.05 12.58 -8.74
N VAL A 387 8.72 12.78 -8.78
CA VAL A 387 8.00 13.65 -7.83
C VAL A 387 8.13 13.09 -6.41
N VAL A 388 7.90 11.79 -6.23
CA VAL A 388 8.01 11.12 -4.93
C VAL A 388 9.45 11.23 -4.38
N VAL A 389 10.45 10.90 -5.19
CA VAL A 389 11.87 10.97 -4.78
C VAL A 389 12.28 12.39 -4.45
N ASN A 390 11.87 13.37 -5.27
CA ASN A 390 12.19 14.77 -5.03
C ASN A 390 11.53 15.32 -3.76
N TYR A 391 10.27 14.93 -3.49
CA TYR A 391 9.58 15.28 -2.24
C TYR A 391 10.38 14.83 -1.01
N TYR A 392 10.85 13.58 -1.01
CA TYR A 392 11.66 13.07 0.09
C TYR A 392 13.05 13.72 0.15
N ASN A 393 13.70 13.96 -1.00
CA ASN A 393 15.01 14.61 -1.06
C ASN A 393 14.95 16.03 -0.46
N VAL A 394 13.93 16.82 -0.81
CA VAL A 394 13.76 18.18 -0.28
C VAL A 394 13.53 18.14 1.23
N ARG A 395 12.68 17.20 1.71
CA ARG A 395 12.35 17.09 3.13
C ARG A 395 13.53 16.62 4.00
N MET A 396 14.49 15.90 3.40
CA MET A 396 15.65 15.35 4.11
C MET A 396 16.91 16.23 4.00
N LYS A 397 16.90 17.32 3.21
CA LYS A 397 18.02 18.27 3.20
C LYS A 397 18.20 18.90 4.57
N ILE A 398 19.44 18.87 5.09
CA ILE A 398 19.81 19.73 6.20
C ILE A 398 20.09 21.12 5.62
N VAL A 399 19.51 22.13 6.23
CA VAL A 399 19.98 23.50 6.01
C VAL A 399 21.32 23.59 6.75
N GLU A 400 22.43 23.48 6.01
CA GLU A 400 23.73 23.86 6.54
C GLU A 400 23.65 25.35 6.86
N ARG A 401 23.71 25.69 8.15
CA ARG A 401 23.91 27.03 8.64
C ARG A 401 25.40 27.26 8.84
#